data_5012ea3ff3158fa810f7264a4de28c17
#
_entry.id   5012ea3ff3158fa810f7264a4de28c17
#
_cell.length_a   1.000
_cell.length_b   1.000
_cell.length_c   1.000
_cell.angle_alpha   90.00
_cell.angle_beta   90.00
_cell.angle_gamma   90.00
#
_symmetry.space_group_name_H-M   'P 1'
#
loop_
_entity.id
_entity.type
_entity.pdbx_description
1 polymer ?
#
loop_
_entity_poly.entity_id
_entity_poly.type
_entity_poly.pdbx_seq_one_letter_code
_entity_poly.pdbx_strand_id
1 'polypeptide(L)'
;MKLRITGRHMDVTSALRRYLETRFARLDRYELKAGIVQVVLSVEKLQHKAEAVCVVHGKRVQAKTSTREMYATIDALVDRIDGQLRKLKERVVSHKPAKATRARSVRALAAELAEEPSFKVERRAVPVLSLAEAHDRFDGHNETFLLF
;
A
#
# COMPACT_ATOMS: atom_id res chain seq x y z
N MET A 1 -8.98 -3.36 17.83
CA MET A 1 -8.52 -3.75 16.45
C MET A 1 -9.38 -4.91 15.94
N LYS A 2 -9.80 -4.91 14.65
CA LYS A 2 -10.50 -6.08 14.06
C LYS A 2 -9.49 -6.91 13.27
N LEU A 3 -9.36 -8.19 13.60
CA LEU A 3 -8.47 -9.12 12.92
C LEU A 3 -9.27 -10.03 11.99
N ARG A 4 -8.92 -10.04 10.69
CA ARG A 4 -9.47 -10.96 9.70
C ARG A 4 -8.40 -11.98 9.33
N ILE A 5 -8.64 -13.24 9.65
CA ILE A 5 -7.68 -14.33 9.45
C ILE A 5 -8.22 -15.23 8.34
N THR A 6 -7.37 -15.52 7.35
CA THR A 6 -7.67 -16.42 6.23
C THR A 6 -6.56 -17.46 6.09
N GLY A 7 -6.92 -18.72 5.96
CA GLY A 7 -5.99 -19.80 5.61
C GLY A 7 -6.01 -20.08 4.10
N ARG A 8 -4.86 -20.30 3.51
CA ARG A 8 -4.68 -20.81 2.14
C ARG A 8 -3.99 -22.16 2.19
N HIS A 9 -4.61 -23.18 1.65
CA HIS A 9 -4.12 -24.55 1.68
C HIS A 9 -3.94 -25.11 3.11
N MET A 10 -4.68 -24.53 4.07
CA MET A 10 -4.70 -24.97 5.46
C MET A 10 -5.94 -24.43 6.19
N ASP A 11 -6.37 -25.15 7.21
CA ASP A 11 -7.43 -24.69 8.09
C ASP A 11 -6.88 -23.84 9.23
N VAL A 12 -7.59 -22.76 9.55
CA VAL A 12 -7.25 -21.91 10.70
C VAL A 12 -7.92 -22.48 11.95
N THR A 13 -7.16 -23.21 12.74
CA THR A 13 -7.65 -23.79 13.99
C THR A 13 -7.97 -22.71 15.03
N SER A 14 -8.81 -23.07 16.01
CA SER A 14 -9.12 -22.16 17.14
C SER A 14 -7.88 -21.77 17.95
N ALA A 15 -6.90 -22.66 18.08
CA ALA A 15 -5.63 -22.40 18.74
C ALA A 15 -4.80 -21.34 18.00
N LEU A 16 -4.67 -21.47 16.67
CA LEU A 16 -3.97 -20.47 15.85
C LEU A 16 -4.66 -19.12 15.89
N ARG A 17 -6.01 -19.11 15.85
CA ARG A 17 -6.78 -17.86 15.98
C ARG A 17 -6.50 -17.15 17.30
N ARG A 18 -6.62 -17.85 18.42
CA ARG A 18 -6.32 -17.29 19.76
C ARG A 18 -4.88 -16.79 19.86
N TYR A 19 -3.94 -17.54 19.31
CA TYR A 19 -2.54 -17.16 19.32
C TYR A 19 -2.31 -15.85 18.56
N LEU A 20 -2.85 -15.75 17.35
CA LEU A 20 -2.81 -14.52 16.55
C LEU A 20 -3.45 -13.34 17.28
N GLU A 21 -4.64 -13.51 17.86
CA GLU A 21 -5.32 -12.46 18.61
C GLU A 21 -4.46 -11.96 19.78
N THR A 22 -3.86 -12.87 20.55
CA THR A 22 -2.97 -12.54 21.68
C THR A 22 -1.72 -11.80 21.21
N ARG A 23 -1.09 -12.26 20.12
CA ARG A 23 0.12 -11.63 19.60
C ARG A 23 -0.15 -10.27 18.97
N PHE A 24 -1.22 -10.16 18.19
CA PHE A 24 -1.61 -8.90 17.56
C PHE A 24 -2.16 -7.86 18.56
N ALA A 25 -2.71 -8.26 19.71
CA ALA A 25 -3.12 -7.34 20.78
C ALA A 25 -1.98 -6.42 21.25
N ARG A 26 -0.72 -6.87 21.14
CA ARG A 26 0.46 -6.05 21.44
C ARG A 26 0.60 -4.83 20.54
N LEU A 27 0.00 -4.86 19.36
CA LEU A 27 0.03 -3.76 18.39
C LEU A 27 -1.01 -2.68 18.68
N ASP A 28 -1.97 -2.92 19.59
CA ASP A 28 -2.98 -1.93 19.99
C ASP A 28 -2.35 -0.66 20.61
N ARG A 29 -1.13 -0.77 21.19
CA ARG A 29 -0.33 0.36 21.68
C ARG A 29 -0.01 1.44 20.65
N TYR A 30 -0.14 1.10 19.36
CA TYR A 30 0.10 2.06 18.27
C TYR A 30 -1.14 2.86 17.89
N GLU A 31 -2.24 2.74 18.68
CA GLU A 31 -3.51 3.43 18.43
C GLU A 31 -3.95 3.28 16.96
N LEU A 32 -3.95 2.02 16.50
CA LEU A 32 -4.44 1.67 15.19
C LEU A 32 -5.93 2.03 15.12
N LYS A 33 -6.26 3.31 14.89
CA LYS A 33 -7.63 3.80 14.85
C LYS A 33 -8.42 2.92 13.90
N ALA A 34 -9.19 2.01 14.48
CA ALA A 34 -10.21 1.17 13.85
C ALA A 34 -9.79 0.41 12.56
N GLY A 35 -8.50 0.19 12.33
CA GLY A 35 -8.01 -0.54 11.17
C GLY A 35 -8.37 -2.03 11.25
N ILE A 36 -8.78 -2.58 10.10
CA ILE A 36 -8.87 -4.02 9.91
C ILE A 36 -7.48 -4.52 9.56
N VAL A 37 -6.95 -5.46 10.36
CA VAL A 37 -5.74 -6.19 10.01
C VAL A 37 -6.13 -7.48 9.30
N GLN A 38 -5.71 -7.64 8.07
CA GLN A 38 -5.89 -8.86 7.31
C GLN A 38 -4.66 -9.72 7.46
N VAL A 39 -4.82 -10.95 7.93
CA VAL A 39 -3.75 -11.93 8.06
C VAL A 39 -4.08 -13.13 7.18
N VAL A 40 -3.13 -13.51 6.34
CA VAL A 40 -3.21 -14.68 5.50
C VAL A 40 -2.13 -15.67 5.93
N LEU A 41 -2.54 -16.87 6.31
CA LEU A 41 -1.66 -17.98 6.61
C LEU A 41 -1.66 -18.96 5.46
N SER A 42 -0.50 -19.48 5.09
CA SER A 42 -0.40 -20.52 4.06
C SER A 42 0.70 -21.53 4.39
N VAL A 43 0.51 -22.74 3.91
CA VAL A 43 1.53 -23.80 4.00
C VAL A 43 1.87 -24.23 2.57
N GLU A 44 3.13 -24.11 2.22
CA GLU A 44 3.65 -24.55 0.93
C GLU A 44 4.84 -25.47 1.15
N LYS A 45 4.67 -26.72 0.75
CA LYS A 45 5.67 -27.78 1.00
C LYS A 45 5.98 -27.87 2.51
N LEU A 46 7.20 -27.56 2.91
CA LEU A 46 7.69 -27.59 4.30
C LEU A 46 7.79 -26.17 4.91
N GLN A 47 7.24 -25.16 4.26
CA GLN A 47 7.31 -23.79 4.74
C GLN A 47 5.94 -23.24 5.12
N HIS A 48 5.86 -22.71 6.31
CA HIS A 48 4.72 -21.95 6.80
C HIS A 48 4.95 -20.48 6.47
N LYS A 49 4.01 -19.89 5.77
CA LYS A 49 4.05 -18.48 5.35
C LYS A 49 2.94 -17.71 6.02
N ALA A 50 3.25 -16.52 6.49
CA ALA A 50 2.26 -15.60 7.01
C ALA A 50 2.45 -14.22 6.39
N GLU A 51 1.36 -13.62 5.98
CA GLU A 51 1.29 -12.26 5.44
C GLU A 51 0.27 -11.47 6.22
N ALA A 52 0.60 -10.25 6.61
CA ALA A 52 -0.37 -9.34 7.18
C ALA A 52 -0.34 -7.98 6.49
N VAL A 53 -1.52 -7.42 6.34
CA VAL A 53 -1.76 -6.10 5.76
C VAL A 53 -2.65 -5.31 6.68
N CYS A 54 -2.25 -4.11 7.04
CA CYS A 54 -3.07 -3.16 7.78
C CYS A 54 -2.91 -1.74 7.22
N VAL A 55 -3.90 -0.89 7.48
CA VAL A 55 -3.84 0.52 7.13
C VAL A 55 -3.80 1.33 8.42
N VAL A 56 -2.77 2.15 8.58
CA VAL A 56 -2.53 2.97 9.76
C VAL A 56 -2.27 4.40 9.34
N HIS A 57 -3.07 5.33 9.84
CA HIS A 57 -2.98 6.75 9.46
C HIS A 57 -2.96 6.97 7.93
N GLY A 58 -3.79 6.23 7.20
CA GLY A 58 -3.86 6.30 5.74
C GLY A 58 -2.69 5.64 4.98
N LYS A 59 -1.72 5.07 5.69
CA LYS A 59 -0.59 4.35 5.09
C LYS A 59 -0.78 2.84 5.19
N ARG A 60 -0.55 2.14 4.09
CA ARG A 60 -0.55 0.68 4.04
C ARG A 60 0.76 0.14 4.62
N VAL A 61 0.62 -0.71 5.63
CA VAL A 61 1.71 -1.48 6.24
C VAL A 61 1.52 -2.94 5.86
N GLN A 62 2.53 -3.57 5.31
CA GLN A 62 2.50 -4.96 4.88
C GLN A 62 3.78 -5.67 5.32
N ALA A 63 3.62 -6.88 5.86
CA ALA A 63 4.73 -7.74 6.19
C ALA A 63 4.46 -9.17 5.73
N LYS A 64 5.51 -9.87 5.34
CA LYS A 64 5.52 -11.30 4.96
C LYS A 64 6.65 -11.99 5.67
N THR A 65 6.38 -13.18 6.19
CA THR A 65 7.38 -14.03 6.85
C THR A 65 7.18 -15.48 6.45
N SER A 66 8.25 -16.25 6.50
CA SER A 66 8.22 -17.67 6.22
C SER A 66 9.23 -18.37 7.12
N THR A 67 8.79 -19.43 7.81
CA THR A 67 9.63 -20.30 8.63
C THR A 67 9.16 -21.76 8.51
N ARG A 68 9.81 -22.67 9.24
CA ARG A 68 9.43 -24.09 9.27
C ARG A 68 8.28 -24.39 10.23
N GLU A 69 7.90 -23.44 11.09
CA GLU A 69 6.85 -23.59 12.09
C GLU A 69 5.87 -22.42 12.04
N MET A 70 4.56 -22.71 12.14
CA MET A 70 3.53 -21.69 12.03
C MET A 70 3.58 -20.67 13.17
N TYR A 71 3.79 -21.09 14.40
CA TYR A 71 3.86 -20.19 15.55
C TYR A 71 5.05 -19.24 15.45
N ALA A 72 6.24 -19.76 15.09
CA ALA A 72 7.42 -18.96 14.85
C ALA A 72 7.22 -17.98 13.66
N THR A 73 6.47 -18.39 12.63
CA THR A 73 6.13 -17.52 11.50
C THR A 73 5.25 -16.36 11.94
N ILE A 74 4.26 -16.62 12.81
CA ILE A 74 3.37 -15.60 13.38
C ILE A 74 4.16 -14.61 14.24
N ASP A 75 5.06 -15.09 15.10
CA ASP A 75 5.88 -14.22 15.93
C ASP A 75 6.76 -13.30 15.11
N ALA A 76 7.48 -13.85 14.13
CA ALA A 76 8.29 -13.08 13.21
C ALA A 76 7.46 -12.06 12.38
N LEU A 77 6.21 -12.40 12.06
CA LEU A 77 5.29 -11.50 11.38
C LEU A 77 4.93 -10.30 12.25
N VAL A 78 4.54 -10.56 13.50
CA VAL A 78 4.18 -9.52 14.46
C VAL A 78 5.36 -8.60 14.75
N ASP A 79 6.57 -9.13 14.96
CA ASP A 79 7.78 -8.35 15.19
C ASP A 79 8.12 -7.45 13.99
N ARG A 80 7.93 -7.95 12.78
CA ARG A 80 8.16 -7.18 11.56
C ARG A 80 7.16 -6.04 11.39
N ILE A 81 5.89 -6.27 11.72
CA ILE A 81 4.86 -5.23 11.72
C ILE A 81 5.13 -4.21 12.81
N ASP A 82 5.48 -4.66 14.02
CA ASP A 82 5.83 -3.79 15.14
C ASP A 82 6.94 -2.81 14.76
N GLY A 83 8.02 -3.31 14.17
CA GLY A 83 9.12 -2.48 13.68
C GLY A 83 8.69 -1.45 12.63
N GLN A 84 7.78 -1.81 11.71
CA GLN A 84 7.26 -0.87 10.71
C GLN A 84 6.35 0.19 11.34
N LEU A 85 5.47 -0.19 12.28
CA LEU A 85 4.59 0.71 13.00
C LEU A 85 5.38 1.70 13.88
N ARG A 86 6.42 1.23 14.54
CA ARG A 86 7.33 2.07 15.31
C ARG A 86 7.98 3.14 14.43
N LYS A 87 8.56 2.76 13.30
CA LYS A 87 9.13 3.72 12.33
C LYS A 87 8.08 4.70 11.80
N LEU A 88 6.85 4.24 11.58
CA LEU A 88 5.77 5.10 11.13
C LEU A 88 5.39 6.14 12.21
N LYS A 89 5.29 5.71 13.47
CA LYS A 89 4.99 6.59 14.61
C LYS A 89 6.11 7.64 14.79
N GLU A 90 7.37 7.23 14.74
CA GLU A 90 8.53 8.13 14.83
C GLU A 90 8.49 9.20 13.74
N ARG A 91 8.15 8.84 12.49
CA ARG A 91 8.02 9.81 11.39
C ARG A 91 6.86 10.78 11.59
N VAL A 92 5.74 10.33 12.15
CA VAL A 92 4.59 11.20 12.44
C VAL A 92 4.89 12.16 13.59
N VAL A 93 5.62 11.70 14.61
CA VAL A 93 6.00 12.52 15.77
C VAL A 93 7.11 13.51 15.41
N SER A 94 8.11 13.11 14.62
CA SER A 94 9.20 13.99 14.19
C SER A 94 8.78 15.05 13.15
N HIS A 95 7.59 14.92 12.57
CA HIS A 95 6.98 15.92 11.69
C HIS A 95 6.24 17.05 12.45
N LYS A 96 6.56 17.31 13.74
CA LYS A 96 6.28 18.63 14.30
C LYS A 96 7.16 19.63 13.55
N PRO A 97 6.59 20.61 12.83
CA PRO A 97 7.37 21.49 11.99
C PRO A 97 8.32 22.32 12.85
N ALA A 98 9.61 22.07 12.73
CA ALA A 98 10.62 23.07 13.03
C ALA A 98 10.39 24.19 12.00
N LYS A 99 9.77 25.28 12.43
CA LYS A 99 9.31 26.42 11.61
C LYS A 99 10.42 27.16 10.86
N ALA A 100 11.70 26.81 11.02
CA ALA A 100 12.82 27.61 10.51
C ALA A 100 13.63 26.97 9.36
N THR A 101 13.53 25.66 9.10
CA THR A 101 14.41 25.04 8.08
C THR A 101 13.67 24.74 6.76
N ARG A 102 12.35 24.90 6.73
CA ARG A 102 11.53 24.56 5.56
C ARG A 102 11.67 25.54 4.39
N ALA A 103 12.01 26.81 4.66
CA ALA A 103 12.15 27.81 3.60
C ALA A 103 13.43 27.63 2.75
N ARG A 104 14.46 26.98 3.30
CA ARG A 104 15.75 26.78 2.61
C ARG A 104 15.77 25.50 1.79
N SER A 105 15.11 24.43 2.27
CA SER A 105 15.03 23.15 1.55
C SER A 105 14.01 23.17 0.42
N VAL A 106 12.90 23.91 0.56
CA VAL A 106 11.90 24.05 -0.52
C VAL A 106 12.46 24.84 -1.71
N ARG A 107 13.34 25.82 -1.46
CA ARG A 107 13.98 26.60 -2.54
C ARG A 107 15.09 25.81 -3.25
N ALA A 108 15.78 24.90 -2.55
CA ALA A 108 16.76 23.99 -3.16
C ALA A 108 16.10 22.87 -3.95
N LEU A 109 15.02 22.27 -3.42
CA LEU A 109 14.23 21.26 -4.16
C LEU A 109 13.45 21.86 -5.35
N ALA A 110 12.98 23.11 -5.24
CA ALA A 110 12.32 23.79 -6.35
C ALA A 110 13.30 24.13 -7.50
N ALA A 111 14.58 24.27 -7.21
CA ALA A 111 15.60 24.45 -8.23
C ALA A 111 16.01 23.13 -8.91
N GLU A 112 15.93 22.01 -8.19
CA GLU A 112 16.27 20.67 -8.70
C GLU A 112 15.08 19.99 -9.41
N LEU A 113 13.83 20.40 -9.09
CA LEU A 113 12.60 19.98 -9.76
C LEU A 113 12.23 20.86 -10.96
N ALA A 114 13.05 21.84 -11.31
CA ALA A 114 12.84 22.70 -12.49
C ALA A 114 13.18 21.99 -13.83
N GLU A 115 13.66 20.75 -13.79
CA GLU A 115 13.85 19.89 -14.96
C GLU A 115 12.80 18.74 -15.03
N GLU A 116 11.57 18.98 -14.61
CA GLU A 116 10.49 18.06 -14.96
C GLU A 116 10.18 18.20 -16.47
N PRO A 117 10.01 17.07 -17.19
CA PRO A 117 9.55 17.12 -18.56
C PRO A 117 8.18 17.82 -18.54
N SER A 118 8.14 19.03 -19.08
CA SER A 118 6.91 19.82 -19.18
C SER A 118 5.96 19.07 -20.11
N PHE A 119 5.00 18.35 -19.54
CA PHE A 119 3.90 17.80 -20.31
C PHE A 119 3.08 18.94 -20.86
N LYS A 120 3.15 19.11 -22.19
CA LYS A 120 2.33 20.07 -22.88
C LYS A 120 0.91 19.51 -22.97
N VAL A 121 0.02 19.97 -22.07
CA VAL A 121 -1.40 19.58 -22.11
C VAL A 121 -2.08 20.38 -23.19
N GLU A 122 -2.31 19.78 -24.34
CA GLU A 122 -3.17 20.37 -25.39
C GLU A 122 -4.63 19.97 -25.12
N ARG A 123 -5.47 20.97 -24.89
CA ARG A 123 -6.92 20.77 -24.84
C ARG A 123 -7.45 20.87 -26.27
N ARG A 124 -7.80 19.72 -26.85
CA ARG A 124 -8.51 19.67 -28.12
C ARG A 124 -9.98 19.41 -27.88
N ALA A 125 -10.85 20.16 -28.54
CA ALA A 125 -12.26 19.83 -28.56
C ALA A 125 -12.44 18.56 -29.39
N VAL A 126 -13.04 17.54 -28.79
CA VAL A 126 -13.38 16.29 -29.47
C VAL A 126 -14.68 16.55 -30.25
N PRO A 127 -14.69 16.46 -31.59
CA PRO A 127 -15.92 16.63 -32.36
C PRO A 127 -16.85 15.42 -32.12
N VAL A 128 -18.12 15.71 -32.00
CA VAL A 128 -19.14 14.65 -31.97
C VAL A 128 -19.42 14.27 -33.43
N LEU A 129 -19.01 13.07 -33.79
CA LEU A 129 -19.16 12.53 -35.17
C LEU A 129 -20.00 11.25 -35.11
N SER A 130 -20.74 11.00 -36.18
CA SER A 130 -21.36 9.69 -36.39
C SER A 130 -20.27 8.65 -36.76
N LEU A 131 -20.57 7.37 -36.57
CA LEU A 131 -19.62 6.28 -36.90
C LEU A 131 -19.15 6.32 -38.35
N ALA A 132 -20.05 6.66 -39.29
CA ALA A 132 -19.73 6.77 -40.70
C ALA A 132 -18.76 7.92 -41.00
N GLU A 133 -19.02 9.09 -40.41
CA GLU A 133 -18.12 10.26 -40.55
C GLU A 133 -16.75 10.05 -39.89
N ALA A 134 -16.72 9.30 -38.81
CA ALA A 134 -15.47 8.95 -38.14
C ALA A 134 -14.62 8.00 -38.99
N HIS A 135 -15.26 7.04 -39.67
CA HIS A 135 -14.60 6.11 -40.58
C HIS A 135 -13.99 6.82 -41.80
N ASP A 136 -14.77 7.68 -42.47
CA ASP A 136 -14.30 8.45 -43.61
C ASP A 136 -13.12 9.39 -43.25
N ARG A 137 -13.16 9.95 -42.04
CA ARG A 137 -12.08 10.80 -41.56
C ARG A 137 -10.81 10.04 -41.19
N PHE A 138 -10.97 8.83 -40.66
CA PHE A 138 -9.84 7.96 -40.31
C PHE A 138 -9.10 7.49 -41.56
N ASP A 139 -9.82 7.10 -42.61
CA ASP A 139 -9.22 6.62 -43.87
C ASP A 139 -8.50 7.75 -44.64
N GLY A 140 -8.90 9.02 -44.44
CA GLY A 140 -8.26 10.17 -45.10
C GLY A 140 -7.03 10.72 -44.37
N HIS A 141 -6.73 10.28 -43.16
CA HIS A 141 -5.63 10.78 -42.35
C HIS A 141 -4.74 9.63 -41.88
N ASN A 142 -3.43 9.82 -42.01
CA ASN A 142 -2.43 8.83 -41.59
C ASN A 142 -2.28 8.85 -40.02
N GLU A 143 -3.38 8.83 -39.28
CA GLU A 143 -3.42 8.84 -37.83
C GLU A 143 -3.65 7.44 -37.29
N THR A 144 -3.02 7.11 -36.17
CA THR A 144 -3.08 5.77 -35.56
C THR A 144 -4.39 5.55 -34.78
N PHE A 145 -5.09 6.62 -34.39
CA PHE A 145 -6.38 6.58 -33.69
C PHE A 145 -7.14 7.91 -33.87
N LEU A 146 -8.46 7.84 -33.77
CA LEU A 146 -9.37 8.98 -33.79
C LEU A 146 -10.29 8.94 -32.55
N LEU A 147 -10.41 10.08 -31.86
CA LEU A 147 -11.36 10.26 -30.75
C LEU A 147 -12.60 11.01 -31.25
N PHE A 148 -13.80 10.45 -30.99
CA PHE A 148 -15.08 11.05 -31.39
C PHE A 148 -16.18 10.74 -30.39
#